data_bdea7c8cc7c8ab607d60745aff5a6bd9
#
_entry.id   bdea7c8cc7c8ab607d60745aff5a6bd9
#
_cell.length_a   1.000
_cell.length_b   1.000
_cell.length_c   1.000
_cell.angle_alpha   90.00
_cell.angle_beta   90.00
_cell.angle_gamma   90.00
#
_symmetry.space_group_name_H-M   'P 1'
#
loop_
_entity.id
_entity.type
_entity.pdbx_description
1 polymer ?
#
loop_
_entity_poly.entity_id
_entity_poly.type
_entity_poly.pdbx_seq_one_letter_code
_entity_poly.pdbx_strand_id
1 'polypeptide(L)'
;MEDSNIHAPELFAITNSDCRVVAEKLASDPEGLNASGHIAPKNMGEIERVVNDALGRGQKLWRIRVMDDLFGAIVGEDPFQEDEPRLFVWLDPKHRGNDLGIELVAGAIKKLEESGRERLIATPPRSNYAALRILNVLEFTYIGEKDPDAPGEEPTVLFERRPTKRSVTKNAP
;
A
#
# COMPACT_ATOMS: atom_id res chain seq x y z
N MET A 1 18.85 23.00 -18.44
CA MET A 1 18.54 22.25 -17.19
C MET A 1 17.06 22.33 -17.02
N GLU A 2 16.38 21.31 -17.51
CA GLU A 2 14.95 21.16 -17.23
C GLU A 2 14.84 20.62 -15.82
N ASP A 3 14.32 21.46 -14.91
CA ASP A 3 13.84 21.01 -13.62
C ASP A 3 12.75 19.97 -13.90
N SER A 4 13.11 18.70 -13.76
CA SER A 4 12.14 17.63 -13.71
C SER A 4 11.35 17.83 -12.42
N ASN A 5 10.30 18.62 -12.54
CA ASN A 5 9.30 18.83 -11.51
C ASN A 5 8.55 17.50 -11.38
N ILE A 6 9.13 16.56 -10.63
CA ILE A 6 8.48 15.31 -10.27
C ILE A 6 7.35 15.72 -9.34
N HIS A 7 6.17 15.95 -9.92
CA HIS A 7 4.98 16.18 -9.13
C HIS A 7 4.72 14.92 -8.32
N ALA A 8 4.73 15.06 -6.99
CA ALA A 8 4.31 14.01 -6.10
C ALA A 8 2.91 13.52 -6.55
N PRO A 9 2.66 12.20 -6.56
CA PRO A 9 1.39 11.67 -7.02
C PRO A 9 0.24 12.24 -6.17
N GLU A 10 -0.83 12.65 -6.84
CA GLU A 10 -2.03 13.12 -6.16
C GLU A 10 -2.86 11.93 -5.68
N LEU A 11 -3.13 11.90 -4.37
CA LEU A 11 -3.87 10.84 -3.71
C LEU A 11 -5.28 11.30 -3.38
N PHE A 12 -6.27 10.54 -3.84
CA PHE A 12 -7.68 10.78 -3.58
C PHE A 12 -8.23 9.70 -2.64
N ALA A 13 -8.87 10.10 -1.55
CA ALA A 13 -9.44 9.15 -0.61
C ALA A 13 -10.48 8.25 -1.30
N ILE A 14 -10.38 6.95 -1.08
CA ILE A 14 -11.39 5.98 -1.50
C ILE A 14 -12.57 6.05 -0.54
N THR A 15 -13.76 6.13 -1.09
CA THR A 15 -15.03 6.16 -0.37
C THR A 15 -15.84 4.89 -0.66
N ASN A 16 -16.95 4.70 0.05
CA ASN A 16 -17.82 3.55 -0.15
C ASN A 16 -18.34 3.45 -1.60
N SER A 17 -18.54 4.59 -2.27
CA SER A 17 -18.95 4.60 -3.68
C SER A 17 -17.89 4.09 -4.66
N ASP A 18 -16.64 4.06 -4.24
CA ASP A 18 -15.52 3.58 -5.05
C ASP A 18 -15.27 2.08 -4.90
N CYS A 19 -15.82 1.44 -3.86
CA CYS A 19 -15.51 0.05 -3.49
C CYS A 19 -15.71 -0.94 -4.63
N ARG A 20 -16.74 -0.74 -5.44
CA ARG A 20 -16.99 -1.61 -6.59
C ARG A 20 -15.89 -1.50 -7.66
N VAL A 21 -15.47 -0.29 -8.00
CA VAL A 21 -14.41 -0.06 -8.99
C VAL A 21 -13.08 -0.61 -8.45
N VAL A 22 -12.79 -0.39 -7.17
CA VAL A 22 -11.62 -0.96 -6.49
C VAL A 22 -11.64 -2.48 -6.58
N ALA A 23 -12.78 -3.10 -6.29
CA ALA A 23 -12.93 -4.55 -6.36
C ALA A 23 -12.76 -5.09 -7.79
N GLU A 24 -13.30 -4.42 -8.79
CA GLU A 24 -13.09 -4.77 -10.21
C GLU A 24 -11.61 -4.73 -10.59
N LYS A 25 -10.91 -3.69 -10.19
CA LYS A 25 -9.47 -3.53 -10.44
C LYS A 25 -8.65 -4.65 -9.77
N LEU A 26 -8.85 -4.88 -8.48
CA LEU A 26 -8.11 -5.89 -7.73
C LEU A 26 -8.45 -7.32 -8.21
N ALA A 27 -9.71 -7.61 -8.50
CA ALA A 27 -10.14 -8.91 -9.01
C ALA A 27 -9.58 -9.23 -10.40
N SER A 28 -9.27 -8.21 -11.21
CA SER A 28 -8.66 -8.37 -12.53
C SER A 28 -7.19 -8.79 -12.48
N ASP A 29 -6.56 -8.72 -11.32
CA ASP A 29 -5.13 -8.98 -11.12
C ASP A 29 -4.88 -9.92 -9.91
N PRO A 30 -5.32 -11.18 -9.98
CA PRO A 30 -5.11 -12.11 -8.88
C PRO A 30 -3.62 -12.39 -8.60
N GLU A 31 -2.76 -12.33 -9.61
CA GLU A 31 -1.32 -12.48 -9.43
C GLU A 31 -0.71 -11.33 -8.62
N GLY A 32 -1.15 -10.10 -8.87
CA GLY A 32 -0.71 -8.93 -8.09
C GLY A 32 -1.15 -9.00 -6.62
N LEU A 33 -2.35 -9.48 -6.35
CA LEU A 33 -2.82 -9.72 -4.98
C LEU A 33 -2.00 -10.82 -4.30
N ASN A 34 -1.73 -11.92 -4.98
CA ASN A 34 -0.88 -12.99 -4.45
C ASN A 34 0.55 -12.50 -4.19
N ALA A 35 1.11 -11.67 -5.08
CA ALA A 35 2.42 -11.06 -4.89
C ALA A 35 2.48 -10.08 -3.70
N SER A 36 1.33 -9.61 -3.23
CA SER A 36 1.22 -8.79 -2.01
C SER A 36 1.12 -9.63 -0.73
N GLY A 37 1.15 -10.96 -0.83
CA GLY A 37 1.08 -11.87 0.32
C GLY A 37 -0.34 -12.21 0.75
N HIS A 38 -1.33 -11.94 -0.09
CA HIS A 38 -2.72 -12.28 0.17
C HIS A 38 -3.13 -13.53 -0.62
N ILE A 39 -3.80 -14.43 0.06
CA ILE A 39 -4.65 -15.40 -0.63
C ILE A 39 -5.80 -14.60 -1.20
N ALA A 40 -5.78 -14.39 -2.51
CA ALA A 40 -6.77 -13.57 -3.17
C ALA A 40 -8.19 -14.04 -2.80
N PRO A 41 -9.06 -13.14 -2.37
CA PRO A 41 -10.49 -13.42 -2.29
C PRO A 41 -10.95 -13.93 -3.66
N LYS A 42 -11.77 -14.96 -3.68
CA LYS A 42 -12.04 -15.72 -4.90
C LYS A 42 -12.90 -14.99 -5.93
N ASN A 43 -13.52 -13.86 -5.55
CA ASN A 43 -14.40 -13.13 -6.46
C ASN A 43 -14.48 -11.62 -6.10
N MET A 44 -14.96 -10.85 -7.06
CA MET A 44 -15.13 -9.42 -6.95
C MET A 44 -16.04 -9.01 -5.77
N GLY A 45 -17.13 -9.72 -5.54
CA GLY A 45 -18.06 -9.40 -4.45
C GLY A 45 -17.44 -9.54 -3.06
N GLU A 46 -16.55 -10.52 -2.87
CA GLU A 46 -15.80 -10.68 -1.62
C GLU A 46 -14.82 -9.52 -1.42
N ILE A 47 -14.12 -9.11 -2.48
CA ILE A 47 -13.19 -7.98 -2.42
C ILE A 47 -13.95 -6.69 -2.11
N GLU A 48 -15.07 -6.44 -2.79
CA GLU A 48 -15.91 -5.25 -2.54
C GLU A 48 -16.34 -5.17 -1.08
N ARG A 49 -16.82 -6.29 -0.52
CA ARG A 49 -17.21 -6.38 0.89
C ARG A 49 -16.03 -6.10 1.83
N VAL A 50 -14.88 -6.73 1.59
CA VAL A 50 -13.68 -6.55 2.43
C VAL A 50 -13.22 -5.10 2.41
N VAL A 51 -13.18 -4.46 1.26
CA VAL A 51 -12.79 -3.04 1.15
C VAL A 51 -13.80 -2.14 1.86
N ASN A 52 -15.08 -2.39 1.68
CA ASN A 52 -16.12 -1.61 2.34
C ASN A 52 -16.06 -1.75 3.87
N ASP A 53 -15.86 -2.95 4.38
CA ASP A 53 -15.72 -3.23 5.81
C ASP A 53 -14.46 -2.56 6.38
N ALA A 54 -13.35 -2.58 5.63
CA ALA A 54 -12.12 -1.91 6.02
C ALA A 54 -12.30 -0.39 6.18
N LEU A 55 -12.97 0.24 5.23
CA LEU A 55 -13.34 1.66 5.33
C LEU A 55 -14.26 1.93 6.52
N GLY A 56 -15.21 1.04 6.79
CA GLY A 56 -16.09 1.11 7.95
C GLY A 56 -15.35 1.02 9.30
N ARG A 57 -14.24 0.28 9.34
CA ARG A 57 -13.34 0.23 10.51
C ARG A 57 -12.41 1.45 10.63
N GLY A 58 -12.46 2.38 9.68
CA GLY A 58 -11.62 3.57 9.66
C GLY A 58 -10.25 3.38 9.01
N GLN A 59 -10.01 2.26 8.33
CA GLN A 59 -8.80 2.07 7.55
C GLN A 59 -8.74 3.07 6.39
N LYS A 60 -7.54 3.51 6.05
CA LYS A 60 -7.31 4.57 5.05
C LYS A 60 -6.81 3.96 3.75
N LEU A 61 -7.54 4.23 2.68
CA LEU A 61 -7.16 3.86 1.32
C LEU A 61 -7.29 5.08 0.40
N TRP A 62 -6.37 5.19 -0.53
CA TRP A 62 -6.35 6.21 -1.56
C TRP A 62 -6.18 5.59 -2.93
N ARG A 63 -6.82 6.19 -3.93
CA ARG A 63 -6.50 5.94 -5.32
C ARG A 63 -5.54 6.98 -5.86
N ILE A 64 -4.73 6.56 -6.79
CA ILE A 64 -3.77 7.44 -7.48
C ILE A 64 -4.10 7.39 -8.97
N ARG A 65 -4.23 8.57 -9.54
CA ARG A 65 -4.36 8.70 -10.98
C ARG A 65 -2.99 8.49 -11.63
N VAL A 66 -2.93 7.55 -12.57
CA VAL A 66 -1.75 7.31 -13.40
C VAL A 66 -2.14 7.56 -14.85
N MET A 67 -1.61 8.60 -15.46
CA MET A 67 -2.04 9.08 -16.78
C MET A 67 -3.55 9.38 -16.79
N ASP A 68 -4.33 8.74 -17.65
CA ASP A 68 -5.79 8.91 -17.73
C ASP A 68 -6.58 7.91 -16.87
N ASP A 69 -5.88 6.99 -16.20
CA ASP A 69 -6.49 5.99 -15.33
C ASP A 69 -6.69 6.55 -13.92
N LEU A 70 -7.94 6.82 -13.55
CA LEU A 70 -8.30 7.37 -12.24
C LEU A 70 -8.00 6.43 -11.07
N PHE A 71 -7.90 5.13 -11.34
CA PHE A 71 -7.56 4.07 -10.41
C PHE A 71 -6.31 3.30 -10.88
N GLY A 72 -5.32 4.03 -11.34
CA GLY A 72 -4.05 3.44 -11.80
C GLY A 72 -3.26 2.77 -10.68
N ALA A 73 -3.42 3.23 -9.45
CA ALA A 73 -2.89 2.60 -8.25
C ALA A 73 -3.84 2.75 -7.06
N ILE A 74 -3.73 1.82 -6.11
CA ILE A 74 -4.45 1.83 -4.83
C ILE A 74 -3.41 1.63 -3.74
N VAL A 75 -3.39 2.54 -2.78
CA VAL A 75 -2.40 2.56 -1.70
C VAL A 75 -3.06 2.87 -0.36
N GLY A 76 -2.42 2.48 0.72
CA GLY A 76 -2.87 2.81 2.07
C GLY A 76 -2.69 1.69 3.06
N GLU A 77 -3.70 1.46 3.88
CA GLU A 77 -3.74 0.35 4.83
C GLU A 77 -4.39 -0.87 4.18
N ASP A 78 -3.78 -2.03 4.40
CA ASP A 78 -4.22 -3.29 3.80
C ASP A 78 -5.65 -3.66 4.24
N PRO A 79 -6.61 -3.67 3.32
CA PRO A 79 -8.00 -3.97 3.66
C PRO A 79 -8.22 -5.44 4.05
N PHE A 80 -7.29 -6.33 3.68
CA PHE A 80 -7.34 -7.76 3.97
C PHE A 80 -6.76 -8.13 5.35
N GLN A 81 -6.23 -7.15 6.08
CA GLN A 81 -5.65 -7.34 7.41
C GLN A 81 -6.43 -6.56 8.45
N GLU A 82 -6.98 -7.27 9.45
CA GLU A 82 -7.81 -6.66 10.49
C GLU A 82 -7.03 -6.31 11.75
N ASP A 83 -6.01 -7.11 12.09
CA ASP A 83 -5.34 -7.06 13.39
C ASP A 83 -4.34 -5.92 13.52
N GLU A 84 -3.51 -5.72 12.51
CA GLU A 84 -2.46 -4.71 12.50
C GLU A 84 -2.46 -3.94 11.19
N PRO A 85 -2.48 -2.59 11.22
CA PRO A 85 -2.41 -1.81 10.01
C PRO A 85 -1.10 -2.08 9.26
N ARG A 86 -1.21 -2.57 8.04
CA ARG A 86 -0.10 -2.86 7.15
C ARG A 86 -0.18 -2.01 5.90
N LEU A 87 0.96 -1.66 5.37
CA LEU A 87 1.05 -0.94 4.11
C LEU A 87 0.51 -1.82 2.97
N PHE A 88 -0.39 -1.26 2.20
CA PHE A 88 -0.94 -1.85 0.98
C PHE A 88 -0.59 -0.98 -0.22
N VAL A 89 -0.07 -1.60 -1.27
CA VAL A 89 0.23 -0.94 -2.54
C VAL A 89 -0.12 -1.88 -3.67
N TRP A 90 -1.01 -1.43 -4.53
CA TRP A 90 -1.35 -2.09 -5.76
C TRP A 90 -1.20 -1.10 -6.93
N LEU A 91 -0.51 -1.52 -7.98
CA LEU A 91 -0.34 -0.79 -9.22
C LEU A 91 -0.98 -1.60 -10.35
N ASP A 92 -1.83 -0.97 -11.15
CA ASP A 92 -2.42 -1.62 -12.31
C ASP A 92 -1.31 -2.22 -13.19
N PRO A 93 -1.43 -3.50 -13.62
CA PRO A 93 -0.41 -4.17 -14.43
C PRO A 93 0.08 -3.38 -15.63
N LYS A 94 -0.80 -2.62 -16.29
CA LYS A 94 -0.45 -1.80 -17.45
C LYS A 94 0.49 -0.63 -17.14
N HIS A 95 0.62 -0.26 -15.87
CA HIS A 95 1.49 0.84 -15.41
C HIS A 95 2.77 0.35 -14.74
N ARG A 96 2.98 -0.97 -14.66
CA ARG A 96 4.19 -1.56 -14.05
C ARG A 96 5.42 -1.38 -14.93
N GLY A 97 6.60 -1.43 -14.30
CA GLY A 97 7.89 -1.36 -15.00
C GLY A 97 8.42 0.05 -15.32
N ASN A 98 7.76 1.11 -14.82
CA ASN A 98 8.13 2.51 -15.06
C ASN A 98 8.68 3.22 -13.80
N ASP A 99 9.27 2.50 -12.86
CA ASP A 99 9.82 3.01 -11.59
C ASP A 99 8.83 3.83 -10.73
N LEU A 100 7.54 3.75 -11.01
CA LEU A 100 6.50 4.45 -10.26
C LEU A 100 6.33 3.93 -8.83
N GLY A 101 6.74 2.70 -8.56
CA GLY A 101 6.50 2.05 -7.27
C GLY A 101 7.05 2.82 -6.09
N ILE A 102 8.24 3.40 -6.19
CA ILE A 102 8.87 4.19 -5.12
C ILE A 102 8.04 5.42 -4.81
N GLU A 103 7.61 6.16 -5.83
CA GLU A 103 6.80 7.39 -5.67
C GLU A 103 5.42 7.08 -5.06
N LEU A 104 4.79 6.00 -5.49
CA LEU A 104 3.49 5.57 -4.99
C LEU A 104 3.57 5.18 -3.51
N VAL A 105 4.57 4.40 -3.14
CA VAL A 105 4.79 3.99 -1.74
C VAL A 105 5.16 5.17 -0.88
N ALA A 106 6.02 6.06 -1.36
CA ALA A 106 6.38 7.30 -0.64
C ALA A 106 5.15 8.19 -0.40
N GLY A 107 4.27 8.32 -1.40
CA GLY A 107 3.00 9.04 -1.28
C GLY A 107 2.07 8.43 -0.23
N ALA A 108 1.94 7.12 -0.21
CA ALA A 108 1.15 6.40 0.78
C ALA A 108 1.70 6.60 2.20
N ILE A 109 3.00 6.46 2.37
CA ILE A 109 3.68 6.68 3.66
C ILE A 109 3.39 8.08 4.18
N LYS A 110 3.58 9.10 3.34
CA LYS A 110 3.32 10.49 3.71
C LYS A 110 1.89 10.69 4.21
N LYS A 111 0.90 10.16 3.48
CA LYS A 111 -0.52 10.26 3.87
C LYS A 111 -0.83 9.54 5.17
N LEU A 112 -0.27 8.35 5.37
CA LEU A 112 -0.45 7.60 6.61
C LEU A 112 0.19 8.31 7.81
N GLU A 113 1.38 8.85 7.65
CA GLU A 113 2.05 9.64 8.68
C GLU A 113 1.27 10.92 9.01
N GLU A 114 0.76 11.63 7.98
CA GLU A 114 -0.11 12.80 8.16
C GLU A 114 -1.43 12.45 8.87
N SER A 115 -1.93 11.24 8.70
CA SER A 115 -3.13 10.73 9.41
C SER A 115 -2.86 10.29 10.84
N GLY A 116 -1.63 10.41 11.34
CA GLY A 116 -1.24 10.10 12.71
C GLY A 116 -0.70 8.68 12.93
N ARG A 117 -0.38 7.94 11.88
CA ARG A 117 0.25 6.62 12.04
C ARG A 117 1.68 6.77 12.53
N GLU A 118 1.98 6.21 13.69
CA GLU A 118 3.31 6.25 14.31
C GLU A 118 4.18 5.06 13.94
N ARG A 119 3.57 4.04 13.33
CA ARG A 119 4.25 2.81 12.94
C ARG A 119 3.63 2.27 11.67
N LEU A 120 4.46 1.99 10.68
CA LEU A 120 4.07 1.37 9.43
C LEU A 120 4.74 0.00 9.32
N ILE A 121 3.94 -1.03 9.06
CA ILE A 121 4.42 -2.39 8.82
C ILE A 121 4.20 -2.73 7.36
N ALA A 122 5.16 -3.39 6.75
CA ALA A 122 5.04 -3.98 5.43
C ALA A 122 5.45 -5.45 5.48
N THR A 123 4.69 -6.30 4.80
CA THR A 123 4.88 -7.76 4.86
C THR A 123 4.87 -8.37 3.47
N PRO A 124 5.85 -8.02 2.62
CA PRO A 124 5.95 -8.62 1.29
C PRO A 124 6.33 -10.09 1.37
N PRO A 125 5.88 -10.92 0.43
CA PRO A 125 6.43 -12.25 0.22
C PRO A 125 7.94 -12.19 -0.04
N ARG A 126 8.66 -13.19 0.40
CA ARG A 126 10.13 -13.26 0.27
C ARG A 126 10.61 -13.18 -1.18
N SER A 127 9.82 -13.65 -2.12
CA SER A 127 10.11 -13.61 -3.56
C SER A 127 9.81 -12.26 -4.23
N ASN A 128 9.10 -11.35 -3.54
CA ASN A 128 8.77 -10.05 -4.11
C ASN A 128 9.94 -9.06 -4.01
N TYR A 129 10.99 -9.30 -4.81
CA TYR A 129 12.21 -8.48 -4.82
C TYR A 129 11.96 -7.02 -5.13
N ALA A 130 10.96 -6.71 -5.95
CA ALA A 130 10.59 -5.32 -6.26
C ALA A 130 10.13 -4.58 -5.00
N ALA A 131 9.25 -5.20 -4.22
CA ALA A 131 8.80 -4.64 -2.94
C ALA A 131 9.95 -4.52 -1.93
N LEU A 132 10.80 -5.54 -1.81
CA LEU A 132 11.97 -5.51 -0.90
C LEU A 132 12.90 -4.35 -1.23
N ARG A 133 13.18 -4.11 -2.53
CA ARG A 133 14.00 -2.99 -2.98
C ARG A 133 13.36 -1.64 -2.63
N ILE A 134 12.06 -1.48 -2.85
CA ILE A 134 11.33 -0.24 -2.56
C ILE A 134 11.37 0.05 -1.05
N LEU A 135 11.11 -0.95 -0.22
CA LEU A 135 11.13 -0.80 1.24
C LEU A 135 12.52 -0.42 1.75
N ASN A 136 13.58 -0.99 1.18
CA ASN A 136 14.95 -0.63 1.52
C ASN A 136 15.29 0.81 1.14
N VAL A 137 14.90 1.26 -0.06
CA VAL A 137 15.11 2.65 -0.51
C VAL A 137 14.35 3.64 0.37
N LEU A 138 13.16 3.27 0.85
CA LEU A 138 12.32 4.11 1.72
C LEU A 138 12.61 3.91 3.22
N GLU A 139 13.78 3.34 3.54
CA GLU A 139 14.32 3.26 4.90
C GLU A 139 13.45 2.45 5.89
N PHE A 140 12.75 1.44 5.39
CA PHE A 140 12.15 0.44 6.26
C PHE A 140 13.23 -0.44 6.89
N THR A 141 13.05 -0.77 8.14
CA THR A 141 13.95 -1.67 8.88
C THR A 141 13.40 -3.10 8.85
N TYR A 142 14.23 -4.06 8.48
CA TYR A 142 13.91 -5.48 8.63
C TYR A 142 13.75 -5.83 10.11
N ILE A 143 12.64 -6.47 10.46
CA ILE A 143 12.34 -6.88 11.84
C ILE A 143 12.10 -8.38 12.02
N GLY A 144 12.09 -9.15 10.95
CA GLY A 144 11.92 -10.60 11.02
C GLY A 144 11.25 -11.22 9.81
N GLU A 145 10.94 -12.48 9.94
CA GLU A 145 10.17 -13.25 8.96
C GLU A 145 8.99 -13.91 9.66
N LYS A 146 7.92 -14.14 8.90
CA LYS A 146 6.77 -14.91 9.33
C LYS A 146 6.66 -16.15 8.46
N ASP A 147 6.57 -17.31 9.10
CA ASP A 147 6.28 -18.56 8.42
C ASP A 147 4.89 -18.53 7.79
N PRO A 148 4.68 -19.26 6.69
CA PRO A 148 3.36 -19.33 6.06
C PRO A 148 2.31 -19.90 7.01
N ASP A 149 1.10 -19.33 6.96
CA ASP A 149 -0.02 -19.79 7.79
C ASP A 149 -0.61 -21.12 7.28
N ALA A 150 -0.37 -21.46 6.01
CA ALA A 150 -0.87 -22.70 5.39
C ALA A 150 0.20 -23.36 4.50
N PRO A 151 0.11 -24.70 4.30
CA PRO A 151 0.97 -25.42 3.37
C PRO A 151 0.88 -24.86 1.96
N GLY A 152 2.02 -24.59 1.33
CA GLY A 152 2.10 -24.04 -0.03
C GLY A 152 2.09 -22.52 -0.12
N GLU A 153 1.90 -21.81 0.98
CA GLU A 153 2.12 -20.38 1.06
C GLU A 153 3.62 -20.07 1.20
N GLU A 154 4.01 -18.90 0.74
CA GLU A 154 5.37 -18.43 0.84
C GLU A 154 5.60 -17.67 2.16
N PRO A 155 6.80 -17.78 2.78
CA PRO A 155 7.16 -16.94 3.92
C PRO A 155 7.10 -15.45 3.56
N THR A 156 6.68 -14.63 4.50
CA THR A 156 6.68 -13.17 4.39
C THR A 156 7.81 -12.56 5.19
N VAL A 157 8.35 -11.47 4.69
CA VAL A 157 9.38 -10.68 5.37
C VAL A 157 8.71 -9.49 6.05
N LEU A 158 9.08 -9.22 7.30
CA LEU A 158 8.51 -8.13 8.08
C LEU A 158 9.46 -6.93 8.09
N PHE A 159 8.92 -5.80 7.69
CA PHE A 159 9.58 -4.50 7.72
C PHE A 159 8.79 -3.50 8.55
N GLU A 160 9.50 -2.62 9.23
CA GLU A 160 8.94 -1.54 10.03
C GLU A 160 9.54 -0.20 9.62
N ARG A 161 8.70 0.82 9.60
CA ARG A 161 9.11 2.21 9.52
C ARG A 161 8.41 3.00 10.62
N ARG A 162 9.16 3.82 11.33
CA ARG A 162 8.63 4.81 12.26
C ARG A 162 8.90 6.20 11.70
N PRO A 163 7.90 7.09 11.70
CA PRO A 163 8.11 8.48 11.30
C PRO A 163 9.23 9.09 12.13
N THR A 164 10.12 9.81 11.48
CA THR A 164 11.09 10.61 12.18
C THR A 164 10.31 11.66 12.97
N LYS A 165 10.39 11.65 14.30
CA LYS A 165 9.81 12.69 15.13
C LYS A 165 10.38 14.01 14.63
N ARG A 166 9.56 14.83 13.97
CA ARG A 166 9.91 16.23 13.76
C ARG A 166 10.12 16.80 15.16
N SER A 167 11.34 17.21 15.48
CA SER A 167 11.58 18.05 16.63
C SER A 167 10.69 19.27 16.47
N VAL A 168 9.60 19.30 17.23
CA VAL A 168 8.84 20.53 17.43
C VAL A 168 9.80 21.42 18.19
N THR A 169 10.52 22.26 17.47
CA THR A 169 11.17 23.42 18.07
C THR A 169 10.03 24.23 18.66
N LYS A 170 9.82 24.07 19.96
CA LYS A 170 9.06 25.02 20.74
C LYS A 170 9.82 26.35 20.61
N ASN A 171 9.42 27.18 19.66
CA ASN A 171 9.67 28.58 19.79
C ASN A 171 8.79 29.03 20.96
N ALA A 172 9.40 29.03 22.14
CA ALA A 172 8.84 29.78 23.26
C ALA A 172 9.02 31.28 22.96
N PRO A 173 8.05 32.14 23.28
CA PRO A 173 8.17 33.59 23.14
C PRO A 173 9.22 34.17 24.09
#